data_239e2d43c27638adc02d7f54a4d1ba4e
#
_entry.id   239e2d43c27638adc02d7f54a4d1ba4e
#
_cell.length_a   1.000
_cell.length_b   1.000
_cell.length_c   1.000
_cell.angle_alpha   90.00
_cell.angle_beta   90.00
_cell.angle_gamma   90.00
#
_symmetry.space_group_name_H-M   'P 1'
#
loop_
_entity.id
_entity.type
_entity.pdbx_description
1 polymer ?
#
loop_
_entity_poly.entity_id
_entity_poly.type
_entity_poly.pdbx_seq_one_letter_code
_entity_poly.pdbx_strand_id
1 'polypeptide(L)'
;IGNISDRRCYLLLEGKWGLPMLLMKNVGLNSGFMIPQYTTAALVTENKTLCFPASADSIPTSLGQEDHVSMGANAATRCKRVVDNVEKVLAIELLTAAQALEFRRPLKTSPVLEKTVTAFRKEVSFNESDRVLHDDMMKAVGFIKQFEK
;
A
#
# COMPACT_ATOMS: atom_id res chain seq x y z
N ILE A 1 9.02 -5.99 -0.10
CA ILE A 1 8.60 -4.64 0.30
C ILE A 1 7.12 -4.69 0.75
N GLY A 2 6.18 -5.12 -0.07
CA GLY A 2 4.75 -5.13 0.25
C GLY A 2 4.39 -5.80 1.57
N ASN A 3 4.96 -6.97 1.87
CA ASN A 3 4.73 -7.68 3.14
C ASN A 3 5.19 -6.87 4.36
N ILE A 4 6.32 -6.15 4.24
CA ILE A 4 6.84 -5.31 5.34
C ILE A 4 5.92 -4.11 5.55
N SER A 5 5.48 -3.49 4.47
CA SER A 5 4.57 -2.33 4.50
C SER A 5 3.21 -2.71 5.09
N ASP A 6 2.60 -3.81 4.65
CA ASP A 6 1.36 -4.34 5.23
C ASP A 6 1.52 -4.61 6.73
N ARG A 7 2.65 -5.24 7.16
CA ARG A 7 2.91 -5.49 8.57
C ARG A 7 3.03 -4.21 9.40
N ARG A 8 3.59 -3.14 8.84
CA ARG A 8 3.64 -1.83 9.51
C ARG A 8 2.24 -1.23 9.66
N CYS A 9 1.41 -1.30 8.61
CA CYS A 9 0.01 -0.89 8.71
C CYS A 9 -0.69 -1.65 9.85
N TYR A 10 -0.58 -2.97 9.87
CA TYR A 10 -1.15 -3.81 10.95
C TYR A 10 -0.71 -3.36 12.34
N LEU A 11 0.59 -3.15 12.56
CA LEU A 11 1.13 -2.76 13.86
C LEU A 11 0.60 -1.40 14.34
N LEU A 12 0.41 -0.45 13.44
CA LEU A 12 -0.12 0.87 13.79
C LEU A 12 -1.58 0.82 14.27
N LEU A 13 -2.32 -0.22 13.89
CA LEU A 13 -3.75 -0.38 14.24
C LEU A 13 -4.00 -1.09 15.56
N GLU A 14 -2.95 -1.67 16.19
CA GLU A 14 -3.12 -2.51 17.39
C GLU A 14 -3.51 -1.75 18.67
N GLY A 15 -3.58 -0.43 18.65
CA GLY A 15 -3.85 0.35 19.86
C GLY A 15 -2.69 0.38 20.86
N LYS A 16 -1.45 0.18 20.37
CA LYS A 16 -0.22 0.19 21.16
C LYS A 16 0.53 1.52 21.04
N TRP A 17 1.54 1.69 21.90
CA TRP A 17 2.44 2.86 21.90
C TRP A 17 1.73 4.21 22.00
N GLY A 18 0.56 4.24 22.69
CA GLY A 18 -0.24 5.45 22.86
C GLY A 18 -1.00 5.89 21.60
N LEU A 19 -1.14 5.02 20.61
CA LEU A 19 -2.05 5.20 19.48
C LEU A 19 -3.40 4.57 19.80
N PRO A 20 -4.53 5.16 19.36
CA PRO A 20 -5.82 4.51 19.49
C PRO A 20 -5.93 3.30 18.55
N MET A 21 -6.68 2.29 18.98
CA MET A 21 -7.00 1.13 18.13
C MET A 21 -7.65 1.60 16.84
N LEU A 22 -7.30 0.97 15.71
CA LEU A 22 -7.78 1.29 14.37
C LEU A 22 -7.57 2.76 13.96
N LEU A 23 -6.71 3.49 14.67
CA LEU A 23 -6.44 4.93 14.49
C LEU A 23 -7.70 5.80 14.46
N MET A 24 -8.64 5.49 15.38
CA MET A 24 -9.90 6.20 15.56
C MET A 24 -10.20 6.49 17.04
N LYS A 25 -10.82 7.64 17.31
CA LYS A 25 -11.19 8.03 18.68
C LYS A 25 -12.35 7.19 19.25
N ASN A 26 -13.32 6.84 18.43
CA ASN A 26 -14.55 6.15 18.82
C ASN A 26 -14.63 4.79 18.13
N VAL A 27 -13.78 3.85 18.57
CA VAL A 27 -13.79 2.46 18.06
C VAL A 27 -15.11 1.81 18.50
N GLY A 28 -15.73 1.07 17.59
CA GLY A 28 -17.05 0.46 17.80
C GLY A 28 -18.16 1.21 17.07
N LEU A 29 -18.12 2.55 17.04
CA LEU A 29 -18.90 3.37 16.12
C LEU A 29 -18.23 3.48 14.74
N ASN A 30 -16.90 3.48 14.72
CA ASN A 30 -16.08 3.58 13.54
C ASN A 30 -15.21 2.33 13.36
N SER A 31 -15.06 1.88 12.13
CA SER A 31 -14.13 0.82 11.72
C SER A 31 -12.72 1.37 11.43
N GLY A 32 -12.62 2.66 11.16
CA GLY A 32 -11.37 3.37 10.94
C GLY A 32 -10.52 2.78 9.82
N PHE A 33 -9.26 2.58 10.14
CA PHE A 33 -8.25 2.09 9.18
C PHE A 33 -8.22 0.56 9.05
N MET A 34 -9.19 -0.17 9.58
CA MET A 34 -9.29 -1.60 9.39
C MET A 34 -9.39 -1.97 7.90
N ILE A 35 -10.26 -1.30 7.14
CA ILE A 35 -10.46 -1.60 5.71
C ILE A 35 -9.22 -1.28 4.84
N PRO A 36 -8.51 -0.15 5.02
CA PRO A 36 -7.22 0.05 4.36
C PRO A 36 -6.22 -1.08 4.61
N GLN A 37 -6.15 -1.61 5.83
CA GLN A 37 -5.26 -2.75 6.12
C GLN A 37 -5.74 -4.04 5.43
N TYR A 38 -7.03 -4.32 5.38
CA TYR A 38 -7.56 -5.43 4.57
C TYR A 38 -7.20 -5.27 3.08
N THR A 39 -7.19 -4.05 2.57
CA THR A 39 -6.79 -3.77 1.19
C THR A 39 -5.31 -4.09 0.98
N THR A 40 -4.42 -3.71 1.91
CA THR A 40 -3.00 -4.07 1.81
C THR A 40 -2.80 -5.57 1.86
N ALA A 41 -3.49 -6.27 2.75
CA ALA A 41 -3.43 -7.73 2.87
C ALA A 41 -3.90 -8.43 1.58
N ALA A 42 -4.98 -7.94 0.95
CA ALA A 42 -5.49 -8.47 -0.32
C ALA A 42 -4.46 -8.29 -1.45
N LEU A 43 -3.88 -7.09 -1.59
CA LEU A 43 -2.87 -6.80 -2.60
C LEU A 43 -1.60 -7.64 -2.41
N VAL A 44 -1.17 -7.84 -1.17
CA VAL A 44 -0.03 -8.71 -0.84
C VAL A 44 -0.34 -10.17 -1.17
N THR A 45 -1.56 -10.63 -0.91
CA THR A 45 -2.00 -11.99 -1.26
C THR A 45 -2.02 -12.17 -2.78
N GLU A 46 -2.54 -11.22 -3.53
CA GLU A 46 -2.51 -11.25 -5.00
C GLU A 46 -1.06 -11.30 -5.51
N ASN A 47 -0.16 -10.50 -4.95
CA ASN A 47 1.25 -10.52 -5.34
C ASN A 47 1.90 -11.89 -5.15
N LYS A 48 1.54 -12.65 -4.10
CA LYS A 48 2.04 -14.03 -3.91
C LYS A 48 1.65 -14.93 -5.07
N THR A 49 0.44 -14.84 -5.58
CA THR A 49 -0.01 -15.63 -6.74
C THR A 49 0.67 -15.19 -8.04
N LEU A 50 0.88 -13.88 -8.20
CA LEU A 50 1.57 -13.32 -9.38
C LEU A 50 3.06 -13.67 -9.42
N CYS A 51 3.68 -13.96 -8.28
CA CYS A 51 5.08 -14.38 -8.17
C CYS A 51 5.31 -15.85 -8.55
N PHE A 52 4.29 -16.62 -8.92
CA PHE A 52 4.51 -17.94 -9.49
C PHE A 52 5.31 -17.81 -10.78
N PRO A 53 6.43 -18.56 -10.94
CA PRO A 53 7.38 -18.30 -12.02
C PRO A 53 6.77 -18.59 -13.40
N ALA A 54 6.53 -17.53 -14.17
CA ALA A 54 6.05 -17.63 -15.54
C ALA A 54 7.13 -18.13 -16.52
N SER A 55 8.39 -18.11 -16.10
CA SER A 55 9.54 -18.61 -16.86
C SER A 55 9.82 -20.10 -16.64
N ALA A 56 9.05 -20.79 -15.81
CA ALA A 56 9.25 -22.21 -15.51
C ALA A 56 8.68 -23.14 -16.59
N ASP A 57 7.96 -22.60 -17.57
CA ASP A 57 7.31 -23.36 -18.63
C ASP A 57 7.81 -22.93 -20.01
N SER A 58 7.86 -23.88 -20.92
CA SER A 58 8.20 -23.65 -22.33
C SER A 58 7.37 -24.59 -23.20
N ILE A 59 6.76 -24.06 -24.24
CA ILE A 59 5.89 -24.78 -25.17
C ILE A 59 6.47 -24.69 -26.57
N PRO A 60 6.70 -25.83 -27.28
CA PRO A 60 7.14 -25.81 -28.68
C PRO A 60 6.17 -25.04 -29.57
N THR A 61 6.68 -24.22 -30.46
CA THR A 61 5.90 -23.43 -31.43
C THR A 61 6.44 -23.60 -32.85
N SER A 62 5.74 -23.02 -33.82
CA SER A 62 6.16 -23.04 -35.24
C SER A 62 6.47 -24.44 -35.77
N LEU A 63 5.57 -25.41 -35.55
CA LEU A 63 5.71 -26.81 -35.99
C LEU A 63 6.97 -27.51 -35.43
N GLY A 64 7.44 -27.08 -34.25
CA GLY A 64 8.65 -27.61 -33.62
C GLY A 64 9.94 -26.95 -34.05
N GLN A 65 9.88 -25.88 -34.85
CA GLN A 65 11.06 -25.08 -35.18
C GLN A 65 11.65 -24.41 -33.93
N GLU A 66 10.77 -24.05 -32.97
CA GLU A 66 11.13 -23.46 -31.71
C GLU A 66 10.69 -24.40 -30.59
N ASP A 67 11.64 -25.08 -29.96
CA ASP A 67 11.42 -26.06 -28.87
C ASP A 67 11.50 -25.42 -27.49
N HIS A 68 12.23 -24.32 -27.35
CA HIS A 68 12.33 -23.52 -26.15
C HIS A 68 11.96 -22.07 -26.41
N VAL A 69 10.71 -21.71 -26.13
CA VAL A 69 10.20 -20.36 -26.33
C VAL A 69 10.14 -19.62 -25.01
N SER A 70 10.77 -18.44 -24.95
CA SER A 70 10.61 -17.54 -23.81
C SER A 70 9.23 -16.91 -23.81
N MET A 71 8.42 -17.19 -22.78
CA MET A 71 7.15 -16.51 -22.53
C MET A 71 7.34 -15.25 -21.65
N GLY A 72 8.40 -14.48 -21.95
CA GLY A 72 8.82 -13.30 -21.18
C GLY A 72 7.75 -12.21 -21.06
N ALA A 73 6.86 -12.07 -22.05
CA ALA A 73 5.73 -11.15 -21.97
C ALA A 73 4.80 -11.44 -20.78
N ASN A 74 4.56 -12.73 -20.48
CA ASN A 74 3.76 -13.15 -19.31
C ASN A 74 4.47 -12.77 -18.01
N ALA A 75 5.79 -12.95 -17.92
CA ALA A 75 6.57 -12.56 -16.75
C ALA A 75 6.56 -11.03 -16.58
N ALA A 76 6.76 -10.27 -17.65
CA ALA A 76 6.80 -8.82 -17.64
C ALA A 76 5.46 -8.19 -17.21
N THR A 77 4.34 -8.67 -17.73
CA THR A 77 3.01 -8.18 -17.37
C THR A 77 2.66 -8.48 -15.91
N ARG A 78 3.02 -9.67 -15.41
CA ARG A 78 2.87 -10.01 -13.99
C ARG A 78 3.74 -9.13 -13.10
N CYS A 79 5.02 -8.92 -13.49
CA CYS A 79 5.93 -8.04 -12.75
C CYS A 79 5.37 -6.62 -12.66
N LYS A 80 4.89 -6.06 -13.77
CA LYS A 80 4.23 -4.74 -13.76
C LYS A 80 3.08 -4.69 -12.77
N ARG A 81 2.20 -5.71 -12.75
CA ARG A 81 1.07 -5.76 -11.82
C ARG A 81 1.52 -5.85 -10.36
N VAL A 82 2.59 -6.59 -10.07
CA VAL A 82 3.19 -6.64 -8.73
C VAL A 82 3.70 -5.26 -8.31
N VAL A 83 4.37 -4.53 -9.21
CA VAL A 83 4.85 -3.16 -8.93
C VAL A 83 3.67 -2.22 -8.66
N ASP A 84 2.65 -2.23 -9.51
CA ASP A 84 1.44 -1.40 -9.34
C ASP A 84 0.74 -1.70 -7.99
N ASN A 85 0.72 -2.95 -7.54
CA ASN A 85 0.17 -3.33 -6.25
C ASN A 85 1.06 -2.85 -5.09
N VAL A 86 2.38 -2.96 -5.21
CA VAL A 86 3.32 -2.49 -4.18
C VAL A 86 3.21 -0.97 -4.01
N GLU A 87 3.10 -0.20 -5.08
CA GLU A 87 2.85 1.24 -5.01
C GLU A 87 1.60 1.57 -4.19
N LYS A 88 0.50 0.84 -4.43
CA LYS A 88 -0.74 1.02 -3.66
C LYS A 88 -0.55 0.66 -2.18
N VAL A 89 0.16 -0.41 -1.88
CA VAL A 89 0.44 -0.82 -0.48
C VAL A 89 1.27 0.26 0.23
N LEU A 90 2.30 0.81 -0.42
CA LEU A 90 3.11 1.91 0.13
C LEU A 90 2.28 3.19 0.32
N ALA A 91 1.37 3.49 -0.59
CA ALA A 91 0.47 4.63 -0.47
C ALA A 91 -0.47 4.49 0.74
N ILE A 92 -1.00 3.29 0.98
CA ILE A 92 -1.83 2.99 2.15
C ILE A 92 -0.99 3.06 3.44
N GLU A 93 0.27 2.62 3.41
CA GLU A 93 1.19 2.79 4.55
C GLU A 93 1.38 4.27 4.87
N LEU A 94 1.65 5.11 3.87
CA LEU A 94 1.78 6.56 4.04
C LEU A 94 0.50 7.18 4.64
N LEU A 95 -0.66 6.81 4.10
CA LEU A 95 -1.96 7.26 4.59
C LEU A 95 -2.17 6.88 6.07
N THR A 96 -1.87 5.62 6.42
CA THR A 96 -2.00 5.08 7.77
C THR A 96 -1.01 5.76 8.73
N ALA A 97 0.24 5.92 8.32
CA ALA A 97 1.27 6.57 9.12
C ALA A 97 0.96 8.06 9.35
N ALA A 98 0.49 8.77 8.33
CA ALA A 98 0.05 10.15 8.47
C ALA A 98 -1.12 10.27 9.47
N GLN A 99 -2.10 9.34 9.42
CA GLN A 99 -3.18 9.29 10.39
C GLN A 99 -2.65 9.08 11.82
N ALA A 100 -1.72 8.15 12.01
CA ALA A 100 -1.10 7.86 13.31
C ALA A 100 -0.34 9.07 13.88
N LEU A 101 0.38 9.81 13.04
CA LEU A 101 1.14 11.00 13.46
C LEU A 101 0.25 12.10 14.05
N GLU A 102 -0.99 12.27 13.58
CA GLU A 102 -1.90 13.27 14.13
C GLU A 102 -2.29 12.95 15.58
N PHE A 103 -2.39 11.67 15.95
CA PHE A 103 -2.62 11.27 17.34
C PHE A 103 -1.40 11.50 18.26
N ARG A 104 -0.24 11.78 17.68
CA ARG A 104 0.98 12.12 18.43
C ARG A 104 1.18 13.62 18.62
N ARG A 105 0.34 14.46 18.01
CA ARG A 105 0.44 15.92 18.20
C ARG A 105 0.28 16.27 19.69
N PRO A 106 1.05 17.22 20.26
CA PRO A 106 1.89 18.21 19.58
C PRO A 106 3.33 17.74 19.26
N LEU A 107 3.70 16.47 19.48
CA LEU A 107 5.01 15.95 19.13
C LEU A 107 5.23 16.09 17.61
N LYS A 108 6.44 16.42 17.23
CA LYS A 108 6.84 16.58 15.83
C LYS A 108 7.88 15.53 15.45
N THR A 109 7.85 15.13 14.20
CA THR A 109 8.90 14.33 13.61
C THR A 109 10.06 15.19 13.10
N SER A 110 10.97 14.66 12.28
CA SER A 110 12.07 15.47 11.73
C SER A 110 11.55 16.59 10.81
N PRO A 111 12.27 17.69 10.64
CA PRO A 111 11.83 18.80 9.78
C PRO A 111 11.55 18.39 8.34
N VAL A 112 12.27 17.38 7.81
CA VAL A 112 12.06 16.85 6.47
C VAL A 112 10.72 16.11 6.40
N LEU A 113 10.46 15.21 7.35
CA LEU A 113 9.20 14.45 7.41
C LEU A 113 7.99 15.35 7.70
N GLU A 114 8.15 16.40 8.54
CA GLU A 114 7.07 17.36 8.76
C GLU A 114 6.68 18.10 7.47
N LYS A 115 7.63 18.45 6.61
CA LYS A 115 7.34 19.04 5.30
C LYS A 115 6.55 18.06 4.43
N THR A 116 6.97 16.81 4.39
CA THR A 116 6.29 15.75 3.61
C THR A 116 4.86 15.51 4.12
N VAL A 117 4.69 15.37 5.43
CA VAL A 117 3.36 15.18 6.05
C VAL A 117 2.47 16.40 5.80
N THR A 118 3.02 17.62 5.93
CA THR A 118 2.26 18.85 5.67
C THR A 118 1.82 18.92 4.19
N ALA A 119 2.68 18.54 3.24
CA ALA A 119 2.32 18.47 1.84
C ALA A 119 1.24 17.40 1.58
N PHE A 120 1.41 16.21 2.14
CA PHE A 120 0.42 15.13 2.03
C PHE A 120 -0.95 15.52 2.59
N ARG A 121 -0.99 16.25 3.72
CA ARG A 121 -2.23 16.72 4.35
C ARG A 121 -3.01 17.76 3.55
N LYS A 122 -2.40 18.38 2.54
CA LYS A 122 -3.13 19.22 1.57
C LYS A 122 -3.97 18.38 0.61
N GLU A 123 -3.53 17.17 0.31
CA GLU A 123 -4.23 16.23 -0.59
C GLU A 123 -5.24 15.36 0.16
N VAL A 124 -4.88 14.91 1.36
CA VAL A 124 -5.68 13.98 2.17
C VAL A 124 -5.84 14.53 3.59
N SER A 125 -7.06 14.87 3.95
CA SER A 125 -7.39 15.37 5.29
C SER A 125 -7.30 14.26 6.36
N PHE A 126 -7.16 14.66 7.62
CA PHE A 126 -7.30 13.76 8.76
C PHE A 126 -8.70 13.10 8.76
N ASN A 127 -8.74 11.83 9.13
CA ASN A 127 -9.98 11.07 9.19
C ASN A 127 -10.53 11.04 10.63
N GLU A 128 -11.55 11.84 10.89
CA GLU A 128 -12.17 11.93 12.21
C GLU A 128 -13.27 10.88 12.44
N SER A 129 -13.92 10.44 11.37
CA SER A 129 -14.99 9.45 11.35
C SER A 129 -14.95 8.62 10.08
N ASP A 130 -15.63 7.48 10.05
CA ASP A 130 -15.69 6.61 8.89
C ASP A 130 -16.19 7.37 7.64
N ARG A 131 -15.47 7.18 6.55
CA ARG A 131 -15.80 7.70 5.21
C ARG A 131 -15.29 6.74 4.15
N VAL A 132 -15.66 6.98 2.89
CA VAL A 132 -15.11 6.23 1.76
C VAL A 132 -13.63 6.58 1.59
N LEU A 133 -12.74 5.63 1.93
CA LEU A 133 -11.29 5.85 1.91
C LEU A 133 -10.65 5.53 0.55
N HIS A 134 -11.41 5.02 -0.43
CA HIS A 134 -10.89 4.73 -1.76
C HIS A 134 -10.23 5.95 -2.39
N ASP A 135 -10.90 7.09 -2.37
CA ASP A 135 -10.39 8.33 -2.98
C ASP A 135 -9.13 8.83 -2.27
N ASP A 136 -9.07 8.70 -0.94
CA ASP A 136 -7.89 9.04 -0.15
C ASP A 136 -6.70 8.12 -0.47
N MET A 137 -6.94 6.82 -0.64
CA MET A 137 -5.92 5.87 -1.08
C MET A 137 -5.41 6.21 -2.48
N MET A 138 -6.28 6.57 -3.42
CA MET A 138 -5.88 6.96 -4.78
C MET A 138 -5.11 8.29 -4.81
N LYS A 139 -5.48 9.27 -4.00
CA LYS A 139 -4.71 10.51 -3.80
C LYS A 139 -3.32 10.21 -3.22
N ALA A 140 -3.23 9.28 -2.27
CA ALA A 140 -1.95 8.86 -1.70
C ALA A 140 -1.05 8.19 -2.77
N VAL A 141 -1.61 7.36 -3.67
CA VAL A 141 -0.87 6.82 -4.83
C VAL A 141 -0.34 7.93 -5.72
N GLY A 142 -1.19 8.90 -6.06
CA GLY A 142 -0.79 10.07 -6.85
C GLY A 142 0.32 10.87 -6.19
N PHE A 143 0.24 11.07 -4.87
CA PHE A 143 1.25 11.79 -4.09
C PHE A 143 2.61 11.10 -4.13
N ILE A 144 2.66 9.76 -3.94
CA ILE A 144 3.93 9.00 -4.00
C ILE A 144 4.58 9.15 -5.38
N LYS A 145 3.82 9.07 -6.46
CA LYS A 145 4.34 9.19 -7.83
C LYS A 145 4.94 10.57 -8.16
N GLN A 146 4.66 11.59 -7.38
CA GLN A 146 5.29 12.91 -7.56
C GLN A 146 6.73 12.96 -7.06
N PHE A 147 7.14 12.03 -6.18
CA PHE A 147 8.55 11.95 -5.71
C PHE A 147 9.48 11.29 -6.72
N GLU A 148 8.96 10.69 -7.78
CA GLU A 148 9.76 10.07 -8.84
C GLU A 148 10.27 11.08 -9.90
N LYS A 149 9.91 12.35 -9.75
CA LYS A 149 10.33 13.45 -10.64
C LYS A 149 11.32 14.37 -9.94
#